data_74dc7b347f34f95b7d25ff446f96141e
#
_entry.id   74dc7b347f34f95b7d25ff446f96141e
#
_cell.length_a   1.000
_cell.length_b   1.000
_cell.length_c   1.000
_cell.angle_alpha   90.00
_cell.angle_beta   90.00
_cell.angle_gamma   90.00
#
_symmetry.space_group_name_H-M   'P 1'
#
loop_
_entity.id
_entity.type
_entity.pdbx_description
1 polymer ?
#
loop_
_entity_poly.entity_id
_entity_poly.type
_entity_poly.pdbx_seq_one_letter_code
_entity_poly.pdbx_strand_id
1 'polypeptide(L)'
;MAIYHYSAKVIGRSTGRSVTACAAYRAAQDIHDSTTGLDHKYSRRGGVIESEIITPDDAPDWATDRATLWNTVEAKETRKDAQLAREVEVSLPHELSHEQRRALLGSFAQDRYVSKGMIADISYHAPGKGGDDRNYHAHILLTLRPLNNHGEFANKNRDWNHKQSLVQDREAWAEALNLALERVGSQDRVDSRSFEERGMQQKPTKHLGPDATEMERRGEETRIGDENRQAEYWNRELAELEQQEKIIDLAIEREKRLIAAEQQRKAALALSRHKEPPREKGAAAEDRTALLAQRHNALHLKHLDERRALEAQIDQRRAEMEATGKAFYDKAGTQHALTQAQDDLRKAQTFMGRLSGRQQEAFERVEALRLNLEDIERRQGERTGFFDRNAQEQLAALEQRHQVERQRPPSPPSHDQETEDFRPYTPDAPAPRAVNDRSRGHGPEPDSGPSFDR
;
A
#
# COMPACT_ATOMS: atom_id res chain seq x y z
N MET A 1 -5.03 4.44 -8.78
CA MET A 1 -4.71 3.06 -8.32
C MET A 1 -5.99 2.42 -7.85
N ALA A 2 -6.37 1.31 -8.46
CA ALA A 2 -7.56 0.56 -8.09
C ALA A 2 -7.42 -0.03 -6.66
N ILE A 3 -8.50 0.03 -5.89
CA ILE A 3 -8.55 -0.46 -4.52
C ILE A 3 -9.04 -1.90 -4.56
N TYR A 4 -8.26 -2.84 -3.98
CA TYR A 4 -8.68 -4.22 -3.79
C TYR A 4 -9.14 -4.45 -2.36
N HIS A 5 -10.35 -4.93 -2.19
CA HIS A 5 -10.86 -5.47 -0.93
C HIS A 5 -11.77 -6.64 -1.20
N TYR A 6 -11.55 -7.74 -0.47
CA TYR A 6 -12.45 -8.89 -0.40
C TYR A 6 -12.41 -9.45 1.01
N SER A 7 -13.50 -9.32 1.71
CA SER A 7 -13.70 -9.85 3.07
C SER A 7 -14.90 -10.77 3.09
N ALA A 8 -14.79 -11.90 3.76
CA ALA A 8 -15.90 -12.81 3.96
C ALA A 8 -16.03 -13.17 5.45
N LYS A 9 -17.24 -13.10 5.98
CA LYS A 9 -17.56 -13.44 7.37
C LYS A 9 -18.87 -14.20 7.45
N VAL A 10 -19.00 -15.03 8.48
CA VAL A 10 -20.24 -15.75 8.76
C VAL A 10 -21.09 -14.93 9.73
N ILE A 11 -22.35 -14.72 9.40
CA ILE A 11 -23.34 -14.17 10.30
C ILE A 11 -23.93 -15.32 11.10
N GLY A 12 -23.73 -15.30 12.41
CA GLY A 12 -24.19 -16.34 13.32
C GLY A 12 -25.03 -15.78 14.44
N ARG A 13 -26.04 -16.55 14.85
CA ARG A 13 -26.96 -16.17 15.94
C ARG A 13 -26.23 -16.05 17.29
N SER A 14 -25.18 -16.86 17.51
CA SER A 14 -24.38 -16.81 18.74
C SER A 14 -23.70 -15.47 18.99
N THR A 15 -23.51 -14.65 17.94
CA THR A 15 -22.97 -13.29 18.04
C THR A 15 -24.02 -12.21 18.26
N GLY A 16 -25.27 -12.60 18.55
CA GLY A 16 -26.40 -11.67 18.72
C GLY A 16 -26.87 -11.01 17.41
N ARG A 17 -26.48 -11.55 16.26
CA ARG A 17 -26.87 -10.99 14.97
C ARG A 17 -28.08 -11.71 14.40
N SER A 18 -29.04 -10.95 13.86
CA SER A 18 -30.13 -11.43 13.01
C SER A 18 -29.75 -11.18 11.55
N VAL A 19 -30.05 -12.15 10.68
CA VAL A 19 -29.81 -11.96 9.24
C VAL A 19 -30.83 -11.03 8.62
N THR A 20 -32.07 -10.98 9.13
CA THR A 20 -33.07 -10.00 8.72
C THR A 20 -32.65 -8.58 9.02
N ALA A 21 -32.04 -8.31 10.21
CA ALA A 21 -31.47 -7.04 10.56
C ALA A 21 -30.29 -6.66 9.63
N CYS A 22 -29.45 -7.64 9.31
CA CYS A 22 -28.31 -7.44 8.38
C CYS A 22 -28.81 -7.08 6.98
N ALA A 23 -29.79 -7.78 6.44
CA ALA A 23 -30.37 -7.54 5.13
C ALA A 23 -31.06 -6.16 5.07
N ALA A 24 -31.88 -5.84 6.07
CA ALA A 24 -32.56 -4.55 6.21
C ALA A 24 -31.54 -3.39 6.21
N TYR A 25 -30.48 -3.50 7.01
CA TYR A 25 -29.46 -2.48 7.15
C TYR A 25 -28.68 -2.25 5.85
N ARG A 26 -28.30 -3.33 5.14
CA ARG A 26 -27.47 -3.22 3.91
C ARG A 26 -28.26 -2.71 2.74
N ALA A 27 -29.50 -3.14 2.60
CA ALA A 27 -30.38 -2.72 1.52
C ALA A 27 -31.13 -1.40 1.79
N ALA A 28 -30.94 -0.79 2.98
CA ALA A 28 -31.72 0.37 3.44
C ALA A 28 -33.23 0.15 3.31
N GLN A 29 -33.72 -1.00 3.79
CA GLN A 29 -35.14 -1.39 3.77
C GLN A 29 -35.66 -1.63 5.18
N ASP A 30 -36.98 -1.54 5.32
CA ASP A 30 -37.66 -1.93 6.56
C ASP A 30 -38.06 -3.40 6.46
N ILE A 31 -37.63 -4.23 7.40
CA ILE A 31 -37.96 -5.66 7.45
C ILE A 31 -38.49 -6.02 8.83
N HIS A 32 -39.65 -6.65 8.87
CA HIS A 32 -40.17 -7.28 10.08
C HIS A 32 -39.50 -8.64 10.26
N ASP A 33 -38.88 -8.88 11.42
CA ASP A 33 -38.31 -10.17 11.80
C ASP A 33 -39.38 -11.02 12.50
N SER A 34 -39.93 -11.98 11.79
CA SER A 34 -41.00 -12.86 12.28
C SER A 34 -40.53 -13.79 13.41
N THR A 35 -39.25 -14.04 13.57
CA THR A 35 -38.67 -14.89 14.62
C THR A 35 -38.60 -14.16 15.96
N THR A 36 -38.24 -12.88 15.92
CA THR A 36 -38.07 -12.07 17.14
C THR A 36 -39.21 -11.11 17.40
N GLY A 37 -40.09 -10.87 16.41
CA GLY A 37 -41.15 -9.86 16.43
C GLY A 37 -40.63 -8.41 16.34
N LEU A 38 -39.36 -8.20 15.98
CA LEU A 38 -38.77 -6.87 15.89
C LEU A 38 -38.89 -6.29 14.48
N ASP A 39 -39.15 -5.00 14.41
CA ASP A 39 -39.07 -4.24 13.16
C ASP A 39 -37.71 -3.60 12.99
N HIS A 40 -37.00 -3.97 11.94
CA HIS A 40 -35.71 -3.39 11.54
C HIS A 40 -35.96 -2.25 10.54
N LYS A 41 -35.94 -1.00 11.02
CA LYS A 41 -36.32 0.20 10.23
C LYS A 41 -35.09 0.95 9.74
N TYR A 42 -34.69 0.68 8.49
CA TYR A 42 -33.54 1.29 7.86
C TYR A 42 -33.82 2.00 6.53
N SER A 43 -35.10 2.15 6.15
CA SER A 43 -35.49 2.82 4.87
C SER A 43 -34.99 4.27 4.73
N ARG A 44 -34.67 4.93 5.88
CA ARG A 44 -34.10 6.30 5.88
C ARG A 44 -32.57 6.34 5.82
N ARG A 45 -31.90 5.17 5.79
CA ARG A 45 -30.44 5.10 5.73
C ARG A 45 -29.96 5.50 4.34
N GLY A 46 -29.06 6.53 4.27
CA GLY A 46 -28.40 6.92 3.04
C GLY A 46 -27.22 6.03 2.68
N GLY A 47 -26.66 6.23 1.49
CA GLY A 47 -25.44 5.57 1.02
C GLY A 47 -25.65 4.29 0.23
N VAL A 48 -26.85 3.74 0.19
CA VAL A 48 -27.23 2.62 -0.69
C VAL A 48 -27.64 3.18 -2.05
N ILE A 49 -26.98 2.73 -3.10
CA ILE A 49 -27.26 3.15 -4.49
C ILE A 49 -28.37 2.27 -5.06
N GLU A 50 -28.22 0.97 -4.91
CA GLU A 50 -29.12 -0.06 -5.43
C GLU A 50 -28.99 -1.34 -4.64
N SER A 51 -30.00 -2.20 -4.68
CA SER A 51 -29.91 -3.56 -4.18
C SER A 51 -30.72 -4.53 -5.03
N GLU A 52 -30.22 -5.74 -5.22
CA GLU A 52 -30.84 -6.78 -6.02
C GLU A 52 -30.63 -8.16 -5.39
N ILE A 53 -31.49 -9.11 -5.73
CA ILE A 53 -31.34 -10.50 -5.35
C ILE A 53 -31.17 -11.34 -6.61
N ILE A 54 -30.10 -12.12 -6.66
CA ILE A 54 -29.82 -13.07 -7.75
C ILE A 54 -30.08 -14.47 -7.22
N THR A 55 -30.94 -15.21 -7.93
CA THR A 55 -31.37 -16.55 -7.56
C THR A 55 -31.00 -17.56 -8.63
N PRO A 56 -30.90 -18.86 -8.30
CA PRO A 56 -30.92 -19.93 -9.31
C PRO A 56 -32.17 -19.84 -10.19
N ASP A 57 -32.08 -20.32 -11.43
CA ASP A 57 -33.15 -20.19 -12.42
C ASP A 57 -34.51 -20.78 -12.00
N ASP A 58 -34.49 -21.87 -11.24
CA ASP A 58 -35.71 -22.57 -10.75
C ASP A 58 -36.17 -22.08 -9.35
N ALA A 59 -35.67 -20.92 -8.91
CA ALA A 59 -36.01 -20.40 -7.59
C ALA A 59 -37.48 -19.92 -7.56
N PRO A 60 -38.22 -20.18 -6.45
CA PRO A 60 -39.58 -19.70 -6.29
C PRO A 60 -39.61 -18.17 -6.09
N ASP A 61 -40.76 -17.56 -6.41
CA ASP A 61 -40.97 -16.11 -6.35
C ASP A 61 -40.59 -15.49 -4.98
N TRP A 62 -40.89 -16.22 -3.90
CA TRP A 62 -40.55 -15.75 -2.56
C TRP A 62 -39.04 -15.52 -2.34
N ALA A 63 -38.18 -16.19 -3.10
CA ALA A 63 -36.71 -16.06 -2.99
C ALA A 63 -36.20 -14.71 -3.49
N THR A 64 -36.99 -13.99 -4.27
CA THR A 64 -36.68 -12.65 -4.76
C THR A 64 -37.20 -11.52 -3.87
N ASP A 65 -38.10 -11.86 -2.90
CA ASP A 65 -38.53 -10.94 -1.87
C ASP A 65 -37.61 -10.99 -0.65
N ARG A 66 -36.91 -9.91 -0.38
CA ARG A 66 -35.88 -9.85 0.67
C ARG A 66 -36.39 -10.17 2.05
N ALA A 67 -37.58 -9.65 2.40
CA ALA A 67 -38.15 -9.87 3.71
C ALA A 67 -38.53 -11.34 3.90
N THR A 68 -39.19 -11.94 2.90
CA THR A 68 -39.57 -13.35 2.92
C THR A 68 -38.36 -14.27 2.90
N LEU A 69 -37.37 -13.98 2.04
CA LEU A 69 -36.10 -14.76 1.94
C LEU A 69 -35.42 -14.88 3.31
N TRP A 70 -35.15 -13.75 3.95
CA TRP A 70 -34.32 -13.76 5.18
C TRP A 70 -35.12 -14.22 6.39
N ASN A 71 -36.45 -14.00 6.44
CA ASN A 71 -37.29 -14.63 7.44
C ASN A 71 -37.39 -16.17 7.28
N THR A 72 -37.36 -16.66 6.03
CA THR A 72 -37.35 -18.10 5.77
C THR A 72 -36.04 -18.73 6.23
N VAL A 73 -34.90 -18.04 6.02
CA VAL A 73 -33.59 -18.46 6.55
C VAL A 73 -33.59 -18.51 8.07
N GLU A 74 -34.09 -17.45 8.75
CA GLU A 74 -34.18 -17.42 10.23
C GLU A 74 -35.03 -18.56 10.76
N ALA A 75 -36.20 -18.81 10.18
CA ALA A 75 -37.11 -19.88 10.58
C ALA A 75 -36.52 -21.28 10.38
N LYS A 76 -35.74 -21.49 9.30
CA LYS A 76 -35.09 -22.77 8.99
C LYS A 76 -33.97 -23.13 9.97
N GLU A 77 -33.32 -22.13 10.57
CA GLU A 77 -32.19 -22.30 11.47
C GLU A 77 -32.65 -22.29 12.94
N THR A 78 -32.87 -23.45 13.51
CA THR A 78 -33.45 -23.58 14.86
C THR A 78 -32.46 -23.53 16.02
N ARG A 79 -31.17 -23.75 15.76
CA ARG A 79 -30.14 -23.82 16.80
C ARG A 79 -29.73 -22.42 17.31
N LYS A 80 -29.41 -22.34 18.61
CA LYS A 80 -28.93 -21.09 19.24
C LYS A 80 -27.61 -20.58 18.68
N ASP A 81 -26.76 -21.47 18.16
CA ASP A 81 -25.46 -21.21 17.56
C ASP A 81 -25.48 -21.28 16.03
N ALA A 82 -26.65 -21.20 15.41
CA ALA A 82 -26.79 -21.35 13.97
C ALA A 82 -26.03 -20.27 13.21
N GLN A 83 -25.28 -20.72 12.19
CA GLN A 83 -24.78 -19.85 11.14
C GLN A 83 -25.94 -19.55 10.19
N LEU A 84 -26.27 -18.28 9.99
CA LEU A 84 -27.44 -17.82 9.25
C LEU A 84 -27.14 -17.51 7.80
N ALA A 85 -26.05 -16.76 7.56
CA ALA A 85 -25.63 -16.34 6.25
C ALA A 85 -24.08 -16.21 6.18
N ARG A 86 -23.55 -16.16 4.97
CA ARG A 86 -22.20 -15.66 4.69
C ARG A 86 -22.31 -14.26 4.10
N GLU A 87 -21.61 -13.32 4.66
CA GLU A 87 -21.49 -11.98 4.11
C GLU A 87 -20.15 -11.86 3.42
N VAL A 88 -20.16 -11.36 2.18
CA VAL A 88 -18.98 -10.98 1.43
C VAL A 88 -19.05 -9.48 1.19
N GLU A 89 -17.96 -8.79 1.48
CA GLU A 89 -17.78 -7.36 1.24
C GLU A 89 -16.64 -7.16 0.24
N VAL A 90 -16.91 -6.43 -0.83
CA VAL A 90 -15.95 -6.20 -1.91
C VAL A 90 -15.85 -4.72 -2.27
N SER A 91 -14.65 -4.24 -2.60
CA SER A 91 -14.48 -2.95 -3.25
C SER A 91 -14.86 -3.00 -4.72
N LEU A 92 -15.40 -1.91 -5.22
CA LEU A 92 -15.77 -1.73 -6.61
C LEU A 92 -14.93 -0.60 -7.21
N PRO A 93 -14.30 -0.78 -8.39
CA PRO A 93 -13.48 0.25 -9.00
C PRO A 93 -14.26 1.53 -9.27
N HIS A 94 -13.69 2.67 -8.88
CA HIS A 94 -14.30 3.97 -9.13
C HIS A 94 -14.21 4.35 -10.64
N GLU A 95 -13.29 3.72 -11.36
CA GLU A 95 -13.10 3.86 -12.81
C GLU A 95 -14.27 3.32 -13.62
N LEU A 96 -15.10 2.45 -13.04
CA LEU A 96 -16.27 1.87 -13.69
C LEU A 96 -17.52 2.72 -13.44
N SER A 97 -18.43 2.76 -14.41
CA SER A 97 -19.78 3.29 -14.19
C SER A 97 -20.57 2.39 -13.23
N HIS A 98 -21.70 2.87 -12.73
CA HIS A 98 -22.55 2.05 -11.85
C HIS A 98 -23.05 0.78 -12.55
N GLU A 99 -23.47 0.89 -13.81
CA GLU A 99 -23.93 -0.24 -14.64
C GLU A 99 -22.81 -1.26 -14.87
N GLN A 100 -21.58 -0.78 -15.08
CA GLN A 100 -20.41 -1.66 -15.22
C GLN A 100 -20.07 -2.38 -13.91
N ARG A 101 -20.16 -1.68 -12.77
CA ARG A 101 -19.96 -2.30 -11.44
C ARG A 101 -21.03 -3.35 -11.15
N ARG A 102 -22.28 -3.06 -11.50
CA ARG A 102 -23.40 -3.98 -11.37
C ARG A 102 -23.21 -5.23 -12.23
N ALA A 103 -22.88 -5.06 -13.51
CA ALA A 103 -22.62 -6.16 -14.43
C ALA A 103 -21.45 -7.03 -13.97
N LEU A 104 -20.34 -6.41 -13.49
CA LEU A 104 -19.17 -7.09 -12.97
C LEU A 104 -19.55 -7.96 -11.75
N LEU A 105 -20.19 -7.36 -10.74
CA LEU A 105 -20.49 -8.06 -9.50
C LEU A 105 -21.62 -9.08 -9.68
N GLY A 106 -22.61 -8.79 -10.50
CA GLY A 106 -23.70 -9.70 -10.85
C GLY A 106 -23.17 -10.97 -11.53
N SER A 107 -22.30 -10.82 -12.55
CA SER A 107 -21.63 -11.96 -13.21
C SER A 107 -20.77 -12.76 -12.23
N PHE A 108 -19.97 -12.08 -11.41
CA PHE A 108 -19.16 -12.75 -10.39
C PHE A 108 -20.01 -13.52 -9.40
N ALA A 109 -21.11 -12.94 -8.89
CA ALA A 109 -22.01 -13.61 -7.93
C ALA A 109 -22.72 -14.80 -8.59
N GLN A 110 -23.15 -14.67 -9.85
CA GLN A 110 -23.74 -15.76 -10.62
C GLN A 110 -22.78 -16.92 -10.76
N ASP A 111 -21.53 -16.67 -11.19
CA ASP A 111 -20.54 -17.71 -11.46
C ASP A 111 -20.02 -18.38 -10.18
N ARG A 112 -19.81 -17.60 -9.12
CA ARG A 112 -19.15 -18.11 -7.92
C ARG A 112 -20.09 -18.68 -6.87
N TYR A 113 -21.33 -18.17 -6.80
CA TYR A 113 -22.27 -18.48 -5.72
C TYR A 113 -23.60 -19.07 -6.24
N VAL A 114 -24.26 -18.36 -7.14
CA VAL A 114 -25.62 -18.72 -7.56
C VAL A 114 -25.62 -20.00 -8.38
N SER A 115 -24.64 -20.20 -9.25
CA SER A 115 -24.44 -21.47 -10.00
C SER A 115 -24.25 -22.70 -9.09
N LYS A 116 -23.85 -22.49 -7.83
CA LYS A 116 -23.74 -23.55 -6.81
C LYS A 116 -24.98 -23.72 -5.96
N GLY A 117 -26.05 -22.98 -6.27
CA GLY A 117 -27.33 -23.04 -5.58
C GLY A 117 -27.50 -22.08 -4.42
N MET A 118 -26.57 -21.13 -4.18
CA MET A 118 -26.78 -20.06 -3.22
C MET A 118 -27.73 -19.00 -3.79
N ILE A 119 -28.42 -18.28 -2.91
CA ILE A 119 -29.08 -17.03 -3.25
C ILE A 119 -28.15 -15.89 -2.82
N ALA A 120 -27.95 -14.91 -3.69
CA ALA A 120 -27.10 -13.76 -3.44
C ALA A 120 -27.94 -12.48 -3.35
N ASP A 121 -28.00 -11.88 -2.17
CA ASP A 121 -28.62 -10.58 -1.95
C ASP A 121 -27.52 -9.51 -1.92
N ILE A 122 -27.47 -8.68 -2.97
CA ILE A 122 -26.40 -7.71 -3.23
C ILE A 122 -26.93 -6.31 -2.91
N SER A 123 -26.11 -5.54 -2.19
CA SER A 123 -26.35 -4.11 -1.93
C SER A 123 -25.15 -3.29 -2.32
N TYR A 124 -25.31 -2.34 -3.24
CA TYR A 124 -24.28 -1.45 -3.75
C TYR A 124 -24.26 -0.15 -2.96
N HIS A 125 -23.10 0.22 -2.45
CA HIS A 125 -22.94 1.38 -1.59
C HIS A 125 -22.03 2.44 -2.23
N ALA A 126 -22.43 3.69 -2.06
CA ALA A 126 -21.60 4.86 -2.36
C ALA A 126 -20.53 5.06 -1.27
N PRO A 127 -19.46 5.79 -1.58
CA PRO A 127 -18.49 6.24 -0.60
C PRO A 127 -19.16 6.97 0.57
N GLY A 128 -18.68 6.72 1.78
CA GLY A 128 -19.18 7.39 2.99
C GLY A 128 -18.82 8.88 3.01
N LYS A 129 -19.70 9.71 3.57
CA LYS A 129 -19.42 11.14 3.75
C LYS A 129 -18.15 11.36 4.59
N GLY A 130 -17.18 12.10 4.01
CA GLY A 130 -15.91 12.42 4.68
C GLY A 130 -14.85 11.30 4.65
N GLY A 131 -15.08 10.22 3.88
CA GLY A 131 -14.10 9.21 3.55
C GLY A 131 -13.48 9.40 2.15
N ASP A 132 -12.76 8.39 1.66
CA ASP A 132 -12.28 8.36 0.27
C ASP A 132 -13.49 8.25 -0.68
N ASP A 133 -13.68 9.23 -1.55
CA ASP A 133 -14.76 9.32 -2.52
C ASP A 133 -14.71 8.24 -3.61
N ARG A 134 -13.60 7.50 -3.69
CA ARG A 134 -13.39 6.34 -4.56
C ARG A 134 -13.87 5.03 -3.94
N ASN A 135 -14.22 5.00 -2.66
CA ASN A 135 -14.55 3.79 -1.92
C ASN A 135 -15.97 3.28 -2.20
N TYR A 136 -16.25 3.00 -3.48
CA TYR A 136 -17.44 2.25 -3.87
C TYR A 136 -17.27 0.79 -3.42
N HIS A 137 -18.29 0.23 -2.79
CA HIS A 137 -18.24 -1.14 -2.28
C HIS A 137 -19.62 -1.81 -2.34
N ALA A 138 -19.62 -3.11 -2.23
CA ALA A 138 -20.86 -3.85 -2.16
C ALA A 138 -20.82 -4.90 -1.06
N HIS A 139 -21.98 -5.16 -0.48
CA HIS A 139 -22.21 -6.27 0.42
C HIS A 139 -23.05 -7.33 -0.28
N ILE A 140 -22.64 -8.59 -0.20
CA ILE A 140 -23.35 -9.74 -0.73
C ILE A 140 -23.72 -10.62 0.47
N LEU A 141 -25.01 -10.77 0.77
CA LEU A 141 -25.49 -11.77 1.71
C LEU A 141 -25.82 -13.05 0.96
N LEU A 142 -25.19 -14.15 1.34
CA LEU A 142 -25.32 -15.46 0.71
C LEU A 142 -26.03 -16.44 1.65
N THR A 143 -26.97 -17.20 1.12
CA THR A 143 -27.56 -18.31 1.85
C THR A 143 -26.55 -19.44 2.05
N LEU A 144 -26.65 -20.18 3.14
CA LEU A 144 -25.78 -21.34 3.44
C LEU A 144 -26.44 -22.69 3.09
N ARG A 145 -27.62 -22.62 2.51
CA ARG A 145 -28.39 -23.78 2.03
C ARG A 145 -28.78 -23.57 0.57
N PRO A 146 -28.53 -24.51 -0.31
CA PRO A 146 -29.10 -24.47 -1.65
C PRO A 146 -30.60 -24.72 -1.60
N LEU A 147 -31.32 -24.29 -2.64
CA LEU A 147 -32.69 -24.71 -2.88
C LEU A 147 -32.70 -26.11 -3.48
N ASN A 148 -33.70 -26.91 -3.10
CA ASN A 148 -34.02 -28.19 -3.73
C ASN A 148 -35.01 -27.98 -4.91
N ASN A 149 -35.32 -29.04 -5.66
CA ASN A 149 -36.23 -28.99 -6.80
C ASN A 149 -37.70 -28.65 -6.41
N HIS A 150 -38.03 -28.59 -5.12
CA HIS A 150 -39.34 -28.17 -4.60
C HIS A 150 -39.36 -26.72 -4.14
N GLY A 151 -38.26 -26.00 -4.35
CA GLY A 151 -38.13 -24.61 -3.91
C GLY A 151 -37.93 -24.43 -2.40
N GLU A 152 -37.50 -25.48 -1.69
CA GLU A 152 -37.22 -25.42 -0.26
C GLU A 152 -35.73 -25.44 0.04
N PHE A 153 -35.31 -24.86 1.15
CA PHE A 153 -33.92 -24.95 1.60
C PHE A 153 -33.52 -26.39 1.96
N ALA A 154 -32.56 -26.94 1.24
CA ALA A 154 -31.94 -28.23 1.45
C ALA A 154 -30.98 -28.22 2.67
N ASN A 155 -30.15 -29.27 2.80
CA ASN A 155 -29.15 -29.34 3.84
C ASN A 155 -28.07 -28.30 3.63
N LYS A 156 -27.54 -27.78 4.76
CA LYS A 156 -26.43 -26.79 4.74
C LYS A 156 -25.18 -27.37 4.10
N ASN A 157 -24.63 -26.65 3.15
CA ASN A 157 -23.33 -27.00 2.58
C ASN A 157 -22.21 -26.31 3.38
N ARG A 158 -21.44 -27.10 4.13
CA ARG A 158 -20.35 -26.60 4.98
C ARG A 158 -19.08 -26.27 4.21
N ASP A 159 -18.90 -26.86 3.02
CA ASP A 159 -17.70 -26.66 2.19
C ASP A 159 -17.57 -25.23 1.68
N TRP A 160 -18.71 -24.52 1.60
CA TRP A 160 -18.73 -23.11 1.22
C TRP A 160 -17.99 -22.17 2.19
N ASN A 161 -17.78 -22.61 3.43
CA ASN A 161 -17.08 -21.83 4.46
C ASN A 161 -15.62 -22.29 4.68
N HIS A 162 -15.08 -23.16 3.84
CA HIS A 162 -13.69 -23.61 3.95
C HIS A 162 -12.71 -22.47 3.59
N LYS A 163 -11.55 -22.44 4.26
CA LYS A 163 -10.50 -21.45 4.00
C LYS A 163 -10.05 -21.44 2.52
N GLN A 164 -9.98 -22.61 1.91
CA GLN A 164 -9.59 -22.74 0.50
C GLN A 164 -10.59 -22.05 -0.44
N SER A 165 -11.91 -22.15 -0.17
CA SER A 165 -12.93 -21.44 -0.93
C SER A 165 -12.74 -19.94 -0.88
N LEU A 166 -12.36 -19.39 0.31
CA LEU A 166 -12.07 -17.98 0.48
C LEU A 166 -10.86 -17.51 -0.36
N VAL A 167 -9.80 -18.32 -0.43
CA VAL A 167 -8.62 -18.01 -1.26
C VAL A 167 -9.01 -17.97 -2.74
N GLN A 168 -9.72 -18.99 -3.22
CA GLN A 168 -10.20 -19.07 -4.60
C GLN A 168 -11.16 -17.92 -4.96
N ASP A 169 -12.03 -17.53 -4.04
CA ASP A 169 -12.95 -16.40 -4.27
C ASP A 169 -12.19 -15.07 -4.38
N ARG A 170 -11.14 -14.88 -3.57
CA ARG A 170 -10.26 -13.70 -3.65
C ARG A 170 -9.52 -13.61 -4.96
N GLU A 171 -8.94 -14.72 -5.41
CA GLU A 171 -8.26 -14.81 -6.71
C GLU A 171 -9.22 -14.50 -7.85
N ALA A 172 -10.36 -15.17 -7.89
CA ALA A 172 -11.37 -14.97 -8.93
C ALA A 172 -11.92 -13.51 -8.93
N TRP A 173 -12.05 -12.87 -7.76
CA TRP A 173 -12.44 -11.47 -7.68
C TRP A 173 -11.37 -10.53 -8.24
N ALA A 174 -10.09 -10.78 -7.95
CA ALA A 174 -8.99 -10.00 -8.51
C ALA A 174 -8.92 -10.14 -10.04
N GLU A 175 -9.11 -11.34 -10.57
CA GLU A 175 -9.17 -11.60 -12.01
C GLU A 175 -10.34 -10.85 -12.67
N ALA A 176 -11.54 -10.93 -12.09
CA ALA A 176 -12.73 -10.24 -12.60
C ALA A 176 -12.54 -8.72 -12.61
N LEU A 177 -11.96 -8.15 -11.55
CA LEU A 177 -11.61 -6.73 -11.46
C LEU A 177 -10.62 -6.32 -12.56
N ASN A 178 -9.55 -7.10 -12.75
CA ASN A 178 -8.52 -6.80 -13.74
C ASN A 178 -9.07 -6.83 -15.16
N LEU A 179 -9.94 -7.79 -15.49
CA LEU A 179 -10.63 -7.84 -16.78
C LEU A 179 -11.56 -6.64 -16.99
N ALA A 180 -12.27 -6.22 -15.94
CA ALA A 180 -13.16 -5.06 -16.04
C ALA A 180 -12.36 -3.76 -16.20
N LEU A 181 -11.25 -3.57 -15.48
CA LEU A 181 -10.35 -2.43 -15.61
C LEU A 181 -9.73 -2.36 -17.01
N GLU A 182 -9.32 -3.51 -17.56
CA GLU A 182 -8.77 -3.58 -18.92
C GLU A 182 -9.78 -3.14 -19.98
N ARG A 183 -11.04 -3.58 -19.86
CA ARG A 183 -12.13 -3.20 -20.79
C ARG A 183 -12.38 -1.70 -20.86
N VAL A 184 -12.12 -0.96 -19.77
CA VAL A 184 -12.23 0.51 -19.74
C VAL A 184 -10.90 1.21 -20.02
N GLY A 185 -9.85 0.48 -20.41
CA GLY A 185 -8.53 1.04 -20.76
C GLY A 185 -7.68 1.49 -19.56
N SER A 186 -8.06 1.12 -18.34
CA SER A 186 -7.25 1.41 -17.16
C SER A 186 -5.96 0.57 -17.13
N GLN A 187 -4.86 1.21 -16.75
CA GLN A 187 -3.57 0.53 -16.54
C GLN A 187 -3.46 -0.06 -15.12
N ASP A 188 -4.37 0.29 -14.23
CA ASP A 188 -4.37 -0.21 -12.86
C ASP A 188 -4.65 -1.72 -12.83
N ARG A 189 -3.96 -2.42 -11.96
CA ARG A 189 -4.19 -3.85 -11.71
C ARG A 189 -4.20 -4.10 -10.19
N VAL A 190 -4.97 -5.10 -9.80
CA VAL A 190 -5.10 -5.58 -8.41
C VAL A 190 -4.57 -7.01 -8.29
N ASP A 191 -4.11 -7.37 -7.10
CA ASP A 191 -3.61 -8.71 -6.77
C ASP A 191 -4.24 -9.14 -5.44
N SER A 192 -4.74 -10.37 -5.38
CA SER A 192 -5.37 -10.94 -4.18
C SER A 192 -4.37 -11.38 -3.12
N ARG A 193 -3.10 -11.55 -3.50
CA ARG A 193 -2.02 -12.01 -2.62
C ARG A 193 -1.50 -10.86 -1.76
N SER A 194 -1.05 -11.18 -0.56
CA SER A 194 -0.36 -10.23 0.30
C SER A 194 0.94 -9.71 -0.33
N PHE A 195 1.45 -8.59 0.14
CA PHE A 195 2.76 -8.09 -0.28
C PHE A 195 3.88 -9.10 -0.04
N GLU A 196 3.82 -9.83 1.08
CA GLU A 196 4.77 -10.88 1.44
C GLU A 196 4.74 -12.05 0.42
N GLU A 197 3.55 -12.54 0.06
CA GLU A 197 3.38 -13.60 -0.96
C GLU A 197 3.84 -13.18 -2.35
N ARG A 198 3.83 -11.87 -2.62
CA ARG A 198 4.34 -11.28 -3.86
C ARG A 198 5.84 -10.99 -3.82
N GLY A 199 6.51 -11.24 -2.70
CA GLY A 199 7.92 -10.90 -2.49
C GLY A 199 8.18 -9.39 -2.40
N MET A 200 7.15 -8.59 -2.13
CA MET A 200 7.24 -7.13 -2.03
C MET A 200 7.58 -6.72 -0.60
N GLN A 201 8.42 -5.72 -0.47
CA GLN A 201 8.85 -5.21 0.85
C GLN A 201 7.87 -4.19 1.46
N GLN A 202 6.81 -3.86 0.76
CA GLN A 202 5.78 -2.93 1.21
C GLN A 202 5.02 -3.47 2.41
N LYS A 203 4.64 -2.58 3.33
CA LYS A 203 3.85 -2.90 4.51
C LYS A 203 2.38 -2.60 4.26
N PRO A 204 1.47 -3.55 4.54
CA PRO A 204 0.04 -3.30 4.40
C PRO A 204 -0.46 -2.35 5.50
N THR A 205 -1.40 -1.50 5.16
CA THR A 205 -2.18 -0.74 6.14
C THR A 205 -3.27 -1.63 6.75
N LYS A 206 -3.71 -1.27 7.96
CA LYS A 206 -4.77 -1.96 8.68
C LYS A 206 -6.06 -1.16 8.61
N HIS A 207 -7.19 -1.83 8.48
CA HIS A 207 -8.48 -1.17 8.57
C HIS A 207 -8.70 -0.58 9.97
N LEU A 208 -8.99 0.73 10.04
CA LEU A 208 -9.17 1.44 11.30
C LEU A 208 -10.39 0.95 12.09
N GLY A 209 -11.46 0.59 11.39
CA GLY A 209 -12.76 0.37 11.99
C GLY A 209 -13.50 1.68 12.32
N PRO A 210 -14.81 1.61 12.62
CA PRO A 210 -15.64 2.81 12.79
C PRO A 210 -15.15 3.74 13.92
N ASP A 211 -14.83 3.16 15.07
CA ASP A 211 -14.45 3.95 16.27
C ASP A 211 -13.11 4.67 16.09
N ALA A 212 -12.08 3.95 15.61
CA ALA A 212 -10.78 4.57 15.35
C ALA A 212 -10.85 5.59 14.20
N THR A 213 -11.66 5.35 13.16
CA THR A 213 -11.90 6.31 12.09
C THR A 213 -12.52 7.60 12.63
N GLU A 214 -13.49 7.51 13.54
CA GLU A 214 -14.12 8.67 14.15
C GLU A 214 -13.15 9.44 15.07
N MET A 215 -12.32 8.74 15.85
CA MET A 215 -11.27 9.34 16.67
C MET A 215 -10.25 10.10 15.82
N GLU A 216 -9.69 9.45 14.78
CA GLU A 216 -8.73 10.08 13.84
C GLU A 216 -9.35 11.31 13.14
N ARG A 217 -10.63 11.28 12.79
CA ARG A 217 -11.34 12.43 12.21
C ARG A 217 -11.43 13.62 13.16
N ARG A 218 -11.52 13.36 14.46
CA ARG A 218 -11.48 14.39 15.50
C ARG A 218 -10.08 14.88 15.84
N GLY A 219 -9.04 14.32 15.20
CA GLY A 219 -7.64 14.62 15.47
C GLY A 219 -7.06 13.86 16.67
N GLU A 220 -7.76 12.83 17.15
CA GLU A 220 -7.28 11.94 18.20
C GLU A 220 -6.48 10.80 17.56
N GLU A 221 -5.20 10.71 17.88
CA GLU A 221 -4.33 9.65 17.35
C GLU A 221 -4.72 8.30 17.93
N THR A 222 -4.79 7.29 17.06
CA THR A 222 -5.08 5.91 17.45
C THR A 222 -3.90 5.00 17.15
N ARG A 223 -3.75 3.93 17.93
CA ARG A 223 -2.69 2.92 17.71
C ARG A 223 -2.70 2.37 16.27
N ILE A 224 -3.89 2.09 15.72
CA ILE A 224 -3.99 1.57 14.35
C ILE A 224 -3.68 2.69 13.33
N GLY A 225 -4.09 3.92 13.61
CA GLY A 225 -3.72 5.10 12.79
C GLY A 225 -2.21 5.31 12.74
N ASP A 226 -1.53 5.20 13.89
CA ASP A 226 -0.07 5.27 13.96
C ASP A 226 0.61 4.16 13.17
N GLU A 227 0.15 2.92 13.32
CA GLU A 227 0.66 1.78 12.55
C GLU A 227 0.49 2.02 11.04
N ASN A 228 -0.62 2.61 10.60
CA ASN A 228 -0.86 2.95 9.20
C ASN A 228 0.06 4.08 8.72
N ARG A 229 0.20 5.17 9.50
CA ARG A 229 1.15 6.26 9.19
C ARG A 229 2.58 5.75 9.04
N GLN A 230 3.00 4.80 9.88
CA GLN A 230 4.30 4.15 9.77
C GLN A 230 4.42 3.30 8.51
N ALA A 231 3.38 2.52 8.17
CA ALA A 231 3.39 1.71 6.96
C ALA A 231 3.44 2.59 5.70
N GLU A 232 2.68 3.69 5.67
CA GLU A 232 2.69 4.65 4.57
C GLU A 232 4.03 5.36 4.42
N TYR A 233 4.64 5.79 5.54
CA TYR A 233 5.97 6.37 5.54
C TYR A 233 7.00 5.39 4.97
N TRP A 234 7.02 4.15 5.46
CA TRP A 234 7.89 3.09 4.96
C TRP A 234 7.73 2.85 3.45
N ASN A 235 6.48 2.74 3.00
CA ASN A 235 6.19 2.47 1.59
C ASN A 235 6.61 3.63 0.67
N ARG A 236 6.52 4.87 1.16
CA ARG A 236 7.00 6.05 0.45
C ARG A 236 8.52 6.05 0.32
N GLU A 237 9.24 5.83 1.40
CA GLU A 237 10.70 5.71 1.41
C GLU A 237 11.15 4.60 0.44
N LEU A 238 10.49 3.44 0.48
CA LEU A 238 10.77 2.33 -0.42
C LEU A 238 10.58 2.73 -1.88
N ALA A 239 9.49 3.40 -2.21
CA ALA A 239 9.20 3.84 -3.57
C ALA A 239 10.21 4.89 -4.07
N GLU A 240 10.67 5.80 -3.20
CA GLU A 240 11.72 6.76 -3.54
C GLU A 240 13.06 6.05 -3.81
N LEU A 241 13.40 5.04 -3.02
CA LEU A 241 14.62 4.25 -3.21
C LEU A 241 14.57 3.45 -4.51
N GLU A 242 13.46 2.78 -4.81
CA GLU A 242 13.26 2.06 -6.09
C GLU A 242 13.34 3.00 -7.30
N GLN A 243 12.87 4.23 -7.17
CA GLN A 243 12.98 5.23 -8.23
C GLN A 243 14.43 5.68 -8.43
N GLN A 244 15.18 5.89 -7.34
CA GLN A 244 16.60 6.24 -7.42
C GLN A 244 17.42 5.12 -8.04
N GLU A 245 17.18 3.86 -7.68
CA GLU A 245 17.81 2.68 -8.27
C GLU A 245 17.58 2.64 -9.78
N LYS A 246 16.36 2.82 -10.25
CA LYS A 246 16.07 2.88 -11.69
C LYS A 246 16.82 3.99 -12.42
N ILE A 247 16.95 5.16 -11.81
CA ILE A 247 17.73 6.27 -12.40
C ILE A 247 19.21 5.90 -12.51
N ILE A 248 19.76 5.27 -11.47
CA ILE A 248 21.15 4.82 -11.45
C ILE A 248 21.38 3.74 -12.51
N ASP A 249 20.51 2.76 -12.63
CA ASP A 249 20.59 1.71 -13.63
C ASP A 249 20.56 2.25 -15.05
N LEU A 250 19.66 3.19 -15.33
CA LEU A 250 19.59 3.86 -16.62
C LEU A 250 20.88 4.66 -16.92
N ALA A 251 21.48 5.31 -15.92
CA ALA A 251 22.74 6.01 -16.07
C ALA A 251 23.90 5.03 -16.36
N ILE A 252 23.95 3.91 -15.66
CA ILE A 252 24.94 2.83 -15.89
C ILE A 252 24.80 2.26 -17.32
N GLU A 253 23.59 1.97 -17.76
CA GLU A 253 23.34 1.45 -19.11
C GLU A 253 23.72 2.46 -20.20
N ARG A 254 23.43 3.74 -19.98
CA ARG A 254 23.85 4.81 -20.89
C ARG A 254 25.38 4.87 -21.01
N GLU A 255 26.07 4.79 -19.88
CA GLU A 255 27.53 4.86 -19.83
C GLU A 255 28.19 3.64 -20.50
N LYS A 256 27.65 2.42 -20.27
CA LYS A 256 28.08 1.21 -20.96
C LYS A 256 27.98 1.34 -22.48
N ARG A 257 26.87 1.91 -22.98
CA ARG A 257 26.67 2.16 -24.43
C ARG A 257 27.70 3.15 -24.99
N LEU A 258 28.00 4.21 -24.24
CA LEU A 258 29.04 5.20 -24.66
C LEU A 258 30.41 4.56 -24.73
N ILE A 259 30.81 3.75 -23.76
CA ILE A 259 32.07 3.02 -23.75
C ILE A 259 32.15 2.06 -24.94
N ALA A 260 31.10 1.29 -25.21
CA ALA A 260 31.04 0.36 -26.33
C ALA A 260 31.20 1.11 -27.67
N ALA A 261 30.54 2.22 -27.87
CA ALA A 261 30.62 3.05 -29.04
C ALA A 261 32.05 3.63 -29.24
N GLU A 262 32.68 4.03 -28.15
CA GLU A 262 34.05 4.55 -28.21
C GLU A 262 35.10 3.46 -28.49
N GLN A 263 34.94 2.26 -27.93
CA GLN A 263 35.75 1.08 -28.24
C GLN A 263 35.67 0.72 -29.74
N GLN A 264 34.44 0.73 -30.30
CA GLN A 264 34.22 0.51 -31.74
C GLN A 264 34.91 1.61 -32.58
N ARG A 265 34.79 2.87 -32.17
CA ARG A 265 35.48 3.99 -32.85
C ARG A 265 37.01 3.86 -32.81
N LYS A 266 37.58 3.42 -31.67
CA LYS A 266 39.03 3.17 -31.55
C LYS A 266 39.46 2.00 -32.42
N ALA A 267 38.72 0.93 -32.46
CA ALA A 267 38.99 -0.22 -33.31
C ALA A 267 39.00 0.19 -34.80
N ALA A 268 38.00 0.99 -35.20
CA ALA A 268 37.95 1.53 -36.56
C ALA A 268 39.13 2.44 -36.89
N LEU A 269 39.55 3.32 -35.94
CA LEU A 269 40.68 4.19 -36.09
C LEU A 269 42.03 3.44 -36.15
N ALA A 270 42.18 2.35 -35.38
CA ALA A 270 43.34 1.48 -35.41
C ALA A 270 43.46 0.77 -36.77
N LEU A 271 42.38 0.30 -37.34
CA LEU A 271 42.30 -0.31 -38.65
C LEU A 271 42.65 0.71 -39.77
N SER A 272 42.31 1.98 -39.63
CA SER A 272 42.63 3.03 -40.57
C SER A 272 44.12 3.44 -40.51
N ARG A 273 44.73 3.42 -39.32
CA ARG A 273 46.16 3.74 -39.11
C ARG A 273 47.11 2.69 -39.70
N HIS A 274 46.70 1.46 -39.87
CA HIS A 274 47.50 0.44 -40.55
C HIS A 274 47.62 0.65 -42.06
N LYS A 275 46.94 1.66 -42.61
CA LYS A 275 46.98 1.99 -44.03
C LYS A 275 47.84 3.25 -44.35
N GLU A 276 48.47 3.94 -43.37
CA GLU A 276 49.32 5.11 -43.60
C GLU A 276 50.79 4.82 -43.22
N PRO A 277 51.76 5.37 -43.97
CA PRO A 277 53.20 5.19 -43.68
C PRO A 277 53.63 6.01 -42.43
N PRO A 278 54.72 5.62 -41.75
CA PRO A 278 55.12 6.18 -40.46
C PRO A 278 55.56 7.64 -40.55
N ARG A 279 54.86 8.52 -39.81
CA ARG A 279 55.28 9.90 -39.56
C ARG A 279 56.00 10.01 -38.23
N GLU A 280 57.03 10.84 -38.22
CA GLU A 280 57.97 11.09 -37.13
C GLU A 280 57.30 11.50 -35.81
N LYS A 281 57.73 10.84 -34.74
CA LYS A 281 57.28 11.09 -33.36
C LYS A 281 58.36 11.93 -32.64
N GLY A 282 57.98 13.14 -32.22
CA GLY A 282 58.83 13.99 -31.34
C GLY A 282 57.97 14.68 -30.26
N ALA A 283 58.09 15.73 -29.82
CA ALA A 283 57.62 16.55 -28.72
C ALA A 283 56.08 16.50 -28.34
N ALA A 284 55.19 16.16 -29.25
CA ALA A 284 53.73 16.16 -28.98
C ALA A 284 53.23 14.97 -28.09
N ALA A 285 54.05 13.96 -27.83
CA ALA A 285 53.71 12.80 -27.04
C ALA A 285 53.82 13.03 -25.51
N GLU A 286 54.81 13.87 -25.11
CA GLU A 286 55.07 14.20 -23.69
C GLU A 286 53.99 15.15 -23.14
N ASP A 287 53.58 16.16 -23.91
CA ASP A 287 52.49 17.09 -23.54
C ASP A 287 51.12 16.37 -23.39
N ARG A 288 50.89 15.41 -24.26
CA ARG A 288 49.65 14.62 -24.22
C ARG A 288 49.59 13.69 -22.99
N THR A 289 50.75 13.19 -22.53
CA THR A 289 50.83 12.33 -21.33
C THR A 289 50.60 13.15 -20.05
N ALA A 290 51.15 14.37 -20.00
CA ALA A 290 50.93 15.29 -18.88
C ALA A 290 49.45 15.74 -18.78
N LEU A 291 48.83 16.07 -19.91
CA LEU A 291 47.41 16.44 -19.96
C LEU A 291 46.48 15.27 -19.54
N LEU A 292 46.79 14.04 -19.93
CA LEU A 292 46.09 12.84 -19.52
C LEU A 292 46.23 12.58 -18.03
N ALA A 293 47.41 12.81 -17.45
CA ALA A 293 47.63 12.66 -15.99
C ALA A 293 46.86 13.71 -15.18
N GLN A 294 46.80 14.97 -15.64
CA GLN A 294 46.00 16.02 -15.01
C GLN A 294 44.51 15.71 -15.06
N ARG A 295 44.03 15.25 -16.20
CA ARG A 295 42.60 14.87 -16.36
C ARG A 295 42.23 13.66 -15.51
N HIS A 296 43.14 12.69 -15.36
CA HIS A 296 42.93 11.54 -14.48
C HIS A 296 42.85 11.94 -13.00
N ASN A 297 43.71 12.89 -12.57
CA ASN A 297 43.67 13.44 -11.23
C ASN A 297 42.38 14.23 -10.96
N ALA A 298 41.94 15.06 -11.91
CA ALA A 298 40.72 15.83 -11.80
C ALA A 298 39.48 14.90 -11.69
N LEU A 299 39.44 13.83 -12.50
CA LEU A 299 38.37 12.81 -12.43
C LEU A 299 38.39 12.05 -11.10
N HIS A 300 39.58 11.73 -10.59
CA HIS A 300 39.73 11.07 -9.30
C HIS A 300 39.22 11.94 -8.15
N LEU A 301 39.51 13.23 -8.14
CA LEU A 301 39.02 14.18 -7.15
C LEU A 301 37.50 14.31 -7.23
N LYS A 302 36.94 14.45 -8.44
CA LYS A 302 35.48 14.48 -8.66
C LYS A 302 34.81 13.25 -8.09
N HIS A 303 35.35 12.05 -8.32
CA HIS A 303 34.78 10.80 -7.78
C HIS A 303 34.83 10.73 -6.25
N LEU A 304 35.90 11.27 -5.64
CA LEU A 304 36.00 11.36 -4.18
C LEU A 304 34.94 12.31 -3.59
N ASP A 305 34.70 13.44 -4.25
CA ASP A 305 33.71 14.41 -3.80
C ASP A 305 32.27 13.86 -3.96
N GLU A 306 31.94 13.19 -5.06
CA GLU A 306 30.67 12.52 -5.27
C GLU A 306 30.42 11.43 -4.22
N ARG A 307 31.45 10.65 -3.90
CA ARG A 307 31.36 9.62 -2.85
C ARG A 307 31.11 10.24 -1.47
N ARG A 308 31.87 11.30 -1.10
CA ARG A 308 31.68 12.00 0.16
C ARG A 308 30.28 12.63 0.27
N ALA A 309 29.77 13.19 -0.81
CA ALA A 309 28.42 13.76 -0.85
C ALA A 309 27.36 12.68 -0.62
N LEU A 310 27.50 11.50 -1.23
CA LEU A 310 26.59 10.39 -1.04
C LEU A 310 26.67 9.83 0.40
N GLU A 311 27.89 9.64 0.92
CA GLU A 311 28.11 9.21 2.31
C GLU A 311 27.45 10.18 3.31
N ALA A 312 27.61 11.50 3.10
CA ALA A 312 26.97 12.51 3.93
C ALA A 312 25.43 12.47 3.85
N GLN A 313 24.86 12.23 2.67
CA GLN A 313 23.41 12.05 2.51
C GLN A 313 22.91 10.80 3.23
N ILE A 314 23.64 9.70 3.15
CA ILE A 314 23.35 8.46 3.85
C ILE A 314 23.36 8.69 5.37
N ASP A 315 24.37 9.38 5.89
CA ASP A 315 24.49 9.68 7.33
C ASP A 315 23.38 10.60 7.81
N GLN A 316 23.03 11.61 7.03
CA GLN A 316 21.89 12.48 7.34
C GLN A 316 20.58 11.69 7.39
N ARG A 317 20.29 10.86 6.42
CA ARG A 317 19.09 10.01 6.39
C ARG A 317 19.07 8.99 7.54
N ARG A 318 20.24 8.45 7.89
CA ARG A 318 20.36 7.57 9.07
C ARG A 318 19.96 8.31 10.35
N ALA A 319 20.47 9.53 10.54
CA ALA A 319 20.12 10.35 11.69
C ALA A 319 18.63 10.72 11.73
N GLU A 320 18.03 11.07 10.59
CA GLU A 320 16.59 11.33 10.47
C GLU A 320 15.76 10.08 10.77
N MET A 321 16.19 8.92 10.27
CA MET A 321 15.54 7.64 10.55
C MET A 321 15.61 7.26 12.04
N GLU A 322 16.75 7.48 12.69
CA GLU A 322 16.91 7.23 14.14
C GLU A 322 16.06 8.20 14.97
N ALA A 323 16.04 9.48 14.62
CA ALA A 323 15.21 10.48 15.28
C ALA A 323 13.72 10.15 15.14
N THR A 324 13.28 9.79 13.94
CA THR A 324 11.90 9.35 13.67
C THR A 324 11.60 8.05 14.44
N GLY A 325 12.53 7.09 14.47
CA GLY A 325 12.36 5.87 15.24
C GLY A 325 12.20 6.12 16.74
N LYS A 326 12.95 7.05 17.32
CA LYS A 326 12.79 7.45 18.73
C LYS A 326 11.45 8.13 18.99
N ALA A 327 10.92 8.90 18.05
CA ALA A 327 9.62 9.55 18.19
C ALA A 327 8.45 8.53 18.09
N PHE A 328 8.57 7.50 17.23
CA PHE A 328 7.50 6.51 17.03
C PHE A 328 7.55 5.33 17.99
N TYR A 329 8.72 4.95 18.49
CA TYR A 329 8.88 3.82 19.40
C TYR A 329 9.33 4.35 20.75
N ASP A 330 8.39 4.61 21.63
CA ASP A 330 8.70 4.95 23.03
C ASP A 330 9.23 3.70 23.77
N LYS A 331 10.39 3.23 23.34
CA LYS A 331 11.10 2.12 24.00
C LYS A 331 11.35 2.43 25.46
N ALA A 332 11.73 3.68 25.77
CA ALA A 332 12.02 4.11 27.13
C ALA A 332 10.76 4.12 28.00
N GLY A 333 9.63 4.65 27.48
CA GLY A 333 8.35 4.62 28.17
C GLY A 333 7.81 3.20 28.34
N THR A 334 7.92 2.36 27.33
CA THR A 334 7.54 0.93 27.43
C THR A 334 8.38 0.19 28.45
N GLN A 335 9.71 0.42 28.49
CA GLN A 335 10.61 -0.15 29.48
C GLN A 335 10.30 0.31 30.91
N HIS A 336 9.98 1.60 31.06
CA HIS A 336 9.56 2.15 32.35
C HIS A 336 8.23 1.54 32.81
N ALA A 337 7.24 1.46 31.91
CA ALA A 337 5.95 0.83 32.19
C ALA A 337 6.11 -0.66 32.56
N LEU A 338 7.02 -1.38 31.90
CA LEU A 338 7.33 -2.77 32.22
C LEU A 338 7.91 -2.89 33.64
N THR A 339 8.83 -2.01 34.01
CA THR A 339 9.43 -1.99 35.37
C THR A 339 8.36 -1.75 36.44
N GLN A 340 7.45 -0.77 36.20
CA GLN A 340 6.32 -0.51 37.08
C GLN A 340 5.38 -1.71 37.21
N ALA A 341 5.02 -2.34 36.08
CA ALA A 341 4.16 -3.52 36.08
C ALA A 341 4.78 -4.72 36.79
N GLN A 342 6.11 -4.89 36.70
CA GLN A 342 6.85 -5.92 37.46
C GLN A 342 6.81 -5.65 38.95
N ASP A 343 6.94 -4.40 39.40
CA ASP A 343 6.81 -4.03 40.80
C ASP A 343 5.39 -4.24 41.34
N ASP A 344 4.38 -3.94 40.53
CA ASP A 344 2.98 -4.19 40.85
C ASP A 344 2.70 -5.70 40.94
N LEU A 345 3.26 -6.52 40.06
CA LEU A 345 3.17 -7.96 40.11
C LEU A 345 3.83 -8.50 41.43
N ARG A 346 4.98 -7.96 41.80
CA ARG A 346 5.65 -8.31 43.04
C ARG A 346 4.77 -8.00 44.27
N LYS A 347 4.10 -6.85 44.29
CA LYS A 347 3.13 -6.48 45.33
C LYS A 347 1.90 -7.39 45.33
N ALA A 348 1.40 -7.75 44.16
CA ALA A 348 0.22 -8.64 43.98
C ALA A 348 0.53 -10.11 44.35
N GLN A 349 1.77 -10.51 44.45
CA GLN A 349 2.19 -11.83 44.94
C GLN A 349 2.01 -11.98 46.47
N THR A 350 1.68 -10.92 47.19
CA THR A 350 1.34 -10.99 48.62
C THR A 350 0.05 -11.76 48.82
N PHE A 351 -0.19 -12.24 50.07
CA PHE A 351 -1.38 -13.01 50.42
C PHE A 351 -2.69 -12.28 50.07
N MET A 352 -2.77 -10.98 50.32
CA MET A 352 -3.94 -10.15 50.00
C MET A 352 -4.14 -9.95 48.50
N GLY A 353 -3.06 -9.82 47.72
CA GLY A 353 -3.11 -9.68 46.27
C GLY A 353 -3.66 -10.94 45.58
N ARG A 354 -3.30 -12.13 46.09
CA ARG A 354 -3.84 -13.43 45.57
C ARG A 354 -5.33 -13.58 45.80
N LEU A 355 -5.82 -13.16 46.96
CA LEU A 355 -7.27 -13.21 47.29
C LEU A 355 -8.11 -12.24 46.43
N SER A 356 -7.53 -11.15 45.95
CA SER A 356 -8.25 -10.14 45.15
C SER A 356 -8.22 -10.38 43.65
N GLY A 357 -7.60 -11.45 43.15
CA GLY A 357 -7.45 -11.72 41.71
C GLY A 357 -6.43 -10.81 40.98
N ARG A 358 -5.86 -9.80 41.65
CA ARG A 358 -4.93 -8.82 41.05
C ARG A 358 -3.63 -9.42 40.53
N GLN A 359 -3.28 -10.60 41.01
CA GLN A 359 -2.06 -11.29 40.57
C GLN A 359 -2.12 -11.69 39.11
N GLN A 360 -3.26 -12.19 38.63
CA GLN A 360 -3.44 -12.61 37.26
C GLN A 360 -3.41 -11.41 36.32
N GLU A 361 -4.12 -10.34 36.65
CA GLU A 361 -4.13 -9.09 35.86
C GLU A 361 -2.73 -8.45 35.75
N ALA A 362 -1.99 -8.42 36.87
CA ALA A 362 -0.64 -7.90 36.90
C ALA A 362 0.33 -8.75 36.05
N PHE A 363 0.16 -10.08 36.07
CA PHE A 363 0.96 -11.00 35.24
C PHE A 363 0.68 -10.78 33.75
N GLU A 364 -0.58 -10.72 33.35
CA GLU A 364 -0.99 -10.48 31.94
C GLU A 364 -0.45 -9.13 31.44
N ARG A 365 -0.46 -8.09 32.29
CA ARG A 365 0.11 -6.78 31.94
C ARG A 365 1.62 -6.82 31.73
N VAL A 366 2.37 -7.55 32.56
CA VAL A 366 3.81 -7.74 32.41
C VAL A 366 4.12 -8.45 31.09
N GLU A 367 3.42 -9.55 30.79
CA GLU A 367 3.61 -10.30 29.54
C GLU A 367 3.28 -9.45 28.31
N ALA A 368 2.18 -8.69 28.33
CA ALA A 368 1.81 -7.81 27.23
C ALA A 368 2.87 -6.72 26.95
N LEU A 369 3.42 -6.11 28.01
CA LEU A 369 4.46 -5.09 27.87
C LEU A 369 5.80 -5.69 27.41
N ARG A 370 6.12 -6.90 27.82
CA ARG A 370 7.31 -7.63 27.38
C ARG A 370 7.24 -7.94 25.88
N LEU A 371 6.11 -8.50 25.43
CA LEU A 371 5.89 -8.78 24.01
C LEU A 371 5.93 -7.50 23.16
N ASN A 372 5.38 -6.40 23.68
CA ASN A 372 5.44 -5.11 22.99
C ASN A 372 6.89 -4.61 22.86
N LEU A 373 7.70 -4.74 23.93
CA LEU A 373 9.10 -4.34 23.89
C LEU A 373 9.91 -5.18 22.89
N GLU A 374 9.73 -6.50 22.89
CA GLU A 374 10.35 -7.42 21.93
C GLU A 374 9.96 -7.07 20.47
N ASP A 375 8.69 -6.72 20.24
CA ASP A 375 8.22 -6.30 18.91
C ASP A 375 8.85 -4.95 18.48
N ILE A 376 8.97 -3.98 19.39
CA ILE A 376 9.69 -2.71 19.15
C ILE A 376 11.15 -2.98 18.76
N GLU A 377 11.86 -3.81 19.51
CA GLU A 377 13.26 -4.15 19.25
C GLU A 377 13.45 -4.84 17.90
N ARG A 378 12.58 -5.79 17.58
CA ARG A 378 12.60 -6.49 16.29
C ARG A 378 12.39 -5.51 15.13
N ARG A 379 11.36 -4.64 15.20
CA ARG A 379 11.07 -3.66 14.17
C ARG A 379 12.17 -2.63 13.97
N GLN A 380 12.79 -2.18 15.05
CA GLN A 380 13.96 -1.30 14.97
C GLN A 380 15.13 -1.99 14.26
N GLY A 381 15.41 -3.25 14.58
CA GLY A 381 16.46 -4.04 13.95
C GLY A 381 16.23 -4.29 12.47
N GLU A 382 14.98 -4.62 12.07
CA GLU A 382 14.60 -4.81 10.67
C GLU A 382 14.77 -3.52 9.87
N ARG A 383 14.37 -2.38 10.43
CA ARG A 383 14.49 -1.06 9.81
C ARG A 383 15.95 -0.66 9.58
N THR A 384 16.78 -0.82 10.60
CA THR A 384 18.22 -0.50 10.51
C THR A 384 18.90 -1.41 9.49
N GLY A 385 18.63 -2.71 9.52
CA GLY A 385 19.23 -3.67 8.60
C GLY A 385 18.83 -3.45 7.14
N PHE A 386 17.60 -3.00 6.88
CA PHE A 386 17.17 -2.63 5.54
C PHE A 386 17.92 -1.38 5.04
N PHE A 387 17.98 -0.33 5.89
CA PHE A 387 18.67 0.91 5.54
C PHE A 387 20.15 0.66 5.22
N ASP A 388 20.83 -0.14 6.05
CA ASP A 388 22.27 -0.44 5.85
C ASP A 388 22.53 -1.20 4.55
N ARG A 389 21.68 -2.19 4.21
CA ARG A 389 21.78 -2.88 2.91
C ARG A 389 21.63 -1.92 1.74
N ASN A 390 20.60 -1.07 1.77
CA ASN A 390 20.35 -0.10 0.72
C ASN A 390 21.50 0.92 0.57
N ALA A 391 22.06 1.41 1.69
CA ALA A 391 23.21 2.28 1.67
C ALA A 391 24.45 1.61 1.03
N GLN A 392 24.68 0.33 1.32
CA GLN A 392 25.74 -0.45 0.69
C GLN A 392 25.53 -0.62 -0.82
N GLU A 393 24.31 -0.88 -1.26
CA GLU A 393 23.95 -0.99 -2.67
C GLU A 393 24.19 0.32 -3.43
N GLN A 394 23.80 1.47 -2.83
CA GLN A 394 24.05 2.79 -3.42
C GLN A 394 25.53 3.10 -3.56
N LEU A 395 26.34 2.80 -2.55
CA LEU A 395 27.79 2.98 -2.62
C LEU A 395 28.44 2.07 -3.66
N ALA A 396 28.01 0.81 -3.75
CA ALA A 396 28.49 -0.13 -4.75
C ALA A 396 28.15 0.32 -6.18
N ALA A 397 26.93 0.82 -6.40
CA ALA A 397 26.50 1.35 -7.69
C ALA A 397 27.30 2.60 -8.08
N LEU A 398 27.61 3.49 -7.13
CA LEU A 398 28.47 4.65 -7.36
C LEU A 398 29.90 4.22 -7.74
N GLU A 399 30.47 3.26 -7.04
CA GLU A 399 31.79 2.71 -7.35
C GLU A 399 31.86 2.07 -8.74
N GLN A 400 30.81 1.34 -9.11
CA GLN A 400 30.71 0.75 -10.45
C GLN A 400 30.66 1.84 -11.52
N ARG A 401 29.88 2.92 -11.30
CA ARG A 401 29.83 4.08 -12.18
C ARG A 401 31.22 4.74 -12.31
N HIS A 402 31.92 4.95 -11.21
CA HIS A 402 33.26 5.52 -11.20
C HIS A 402 34.28 4.63 -11.92
N GLN A 403 34.15 3.30 -11.81
CA GLN A 403 34.98 2.34 -12.52
C GLN A 403 34.79 2.44 -14.04
N VAL A 404 33.54 2.55 -14.48
CA VAL A 404 33.18 2.73 -15.88
C VAL A 404 33.72 4.06 -16.41
N GLU A 405 33.55 5.16 -15.65
CA GLU A 405 34.05 6.48 -16.03
C GLU A 405 35.59 6.53 -16.12
N ARG A 406 36.33 5.83 -15.24
CA ARG A 406 37.77 5.68 -15.30
C ARG A 406 38.28 4.91 -16.55
N GLN A 407 37.47 3.96 -17.04
CA GLN A 407 37.79 3.18 -18.24
C GLN A 407 37.47 3.94 -19.53
N ARG A 408 36.79 5.07 -19.44
CA ARG A 408 36.40 5.90 -20.56
C ARG A 408 37.62 6.63 -21.11
N PRO A 409 38.03 6.41 -22.37
CA PRO A 409 39.12 7.14 -22.98
C PRO A 409 38.75 8.62 -23.16
N PRO A 410 39.73 9.51 -23.11
CA PRO A 410 39.54 10.95 -23.27
C PRO A 410 38.90 11.25 -24.62
N SER A 411 37.81 12.03 -24.62
CA SER A 411 37.23 12.58 -25.84
C SER A 411 38.27 13.48 -26.52
N PRO A 412 38.40 13.46 -27.85
CA PRO A 412 39.27 14.41 -28.55
C PRO A 412 38.78 15.84 -28.27
N PRO A 413 39.72 16.82 -28.14
CA PRO A 413 39.31 18.21 -27.94
C PRO A 413 38.41 18.64 -29.10
N SER A 414 37.23 19.17 -28.80
CA SER A 414 36.42 19.91 -29.74
C SER A 414 37.12 21.21 -30.05
N HIS A 415 37.27 21.55 -31.34
CA HIS A 415 38.00 22.73 -31.81
C HIS A 415 37.44 24.09 -31.29
N ASP A 416 36.32 24.08 -30.59
CA ASP A 416 35.60 25.30 -30.13
C ASP A 416 35.71 25.55 -28.60
N GLN A 417 36.51 24.80 -27.85
CA GLN A 417 36.63 24.96 -26.38
C GLN A 417 38.04 25.34 -25.88
N GLU A 418 38.90 25.84 -26.75
CA GLU A 418 40.30 26.18 -26.33
C GLU A 418 40.41 27.46 -25.47
N THR A 419 39.34 28.19 -25.18
CA THR A 419 39.51 29.52 -24.52
C THR A 419 38.72 29.74 -23.22
N GLU A 420 37.90 28.84 -22.73
CA GLU A 420 37.08 29.17 -21.55
C GLU A 420 37.22 28.30 -20.29
N ASP A 421 37.92 27.16 -20.28
CA ASP A 421 37.88 26.22 -19.15
C ASP A 421 39.18 26.02 -18.37
N PHE A 422 40.03 27.06 -18.25
CA PHE A 422 41.18 27.00 -17.35
C PHE A 422 41.03 27.98 -16.17
N ARG A 423 40.07 27.73 -15.27
CA ARG A 423 40.14 28.24 -13.89
C ARG A 423 40.51 27.10 -12.94
N PRO A 424 41.60 27.27 -12.17
CA PRO A 424 41.92 26.28 -11.15
C PRO A 424 40.82 26.28 -10.11
N TYR A 425 40.33 25.08 -9.76
CA TYR A 425 39.37 24.84 -8.68
C TYR A 425 39.98 25.33 -7.36
N THR A 426 39.34 26.32 -6.74
CA THR A 426 39.61 26.74 -5.36
C THR A 426 38.49 26.25 -4.47
N PRO A 427 38.77 25.51 -3.37
CA PRO A 427 37.77 24.86 -2.53
C PRO A 427 36.88 25.78 -1.68
N ASP A 428 37.09 27.10 -1.72
CA ASP A 428 36.50 28.07 -0.78
C ASP A 428 35.54 29.11 -1.40
N ALA A 429 34.72 28.76 -2.38
CA ALA A 429 33.66 29.66 -2.81
C ALA A 429 32.32 29.23 -2.20
N PRO A 430 31.67 30.09 -1.36
CA PRO A 430 30.33 29.76 -0.82
C PRO A 430 29.31 29.74 -1.94
N ALA A 431 28.39 28.79 -1.85
CA ALA A 431 27.28 28.60 -2.78
C ALA A 431 26.47 29.93 -2.98
N PRO A 432 26.03 30.23 -4.20
CA PRO A 432 25.27 31.44 -4.47
C PRO A 432 23.94 31.38 -3.72
N ARG A 433 23.71 32.39 -2.85
CA ARG A 433 22.42 32.61 -2.19
C ARG A 433 21.35 32.84 -3.26
N ALA A 434 20.25 32.11 -3.15
CA ALA A 434 19.04 32.37 -3.91
C ALA A 434 18.60 33.82 -3.68
N VAL A 435 18.61 34.62 -4.73
CA VAL A 435 18.07 35.97 -4.75
C VAL A 435 16.56 35.83 -4.86
N ASN A 436 15.89 36.12 -3.74
CA ASN A 436 14.45 36.34 -3.69
C ASN A 436 14.14 37.67 -4.37
N ASP A 437 13.80 37.64 -5.64
CA ASP A 437 13.27 38.82 -6.33
C ASP A 437 11.78 38.94 -6.08
N ARG A 438 11.44 39.74 -5.07
CA ARG A 438 10.10 40.28 -4.85
C ARG A 438 10.06 41.66 -5.45
N SER A 439 9.62 41.81 -6.67
CA SER A 439 9.14 43.08 -7.22
C SER A 439 7.82 42.92 -7.93
N ARG A 440 6.76 43.33 -7.23
CA ARG A 440 5.63 44.19 -7.58
C ARG A 440 5.19 44.19 -9.05
N GLY A 441 4.00 43.66 -9.26
CA GLY A 441 3.14 43.95 -10.39
C GLY A 441 1.69 44.09 -9.93
N HIS A 442 1.23 45.32 -9.84
CA HIS A 442 -0.18 45.70 -9.70
C HIS A 442 -0.92 45.33 -11.02
N GLY A 443 -2.10 44.76 -10.89
CA GLY A 443 -3.08 44.63 -11.96
C GLY A 443 -4.45 44.34 -11.37
N PRO A 444 -5.54 44.80 -11.97
CA PRO A 444 -6.71 45.33 -11.26
C PRO A 444 -7.76 44.28 -10.93
N GLU A 445 -8.55 44.58 -9.91
CA GLU A 445 -9.80 43.89 -9.57
C GLU A 445 -10.82 43.92 -10.69
N PRO A 446 -11.69 42.91 -10.80
CA PRO A 446 -13.02 43.09 -11.34
C PRO A 446 -14.10 42.85 -10.29
N ASP A 447 -14.76 43.92 -10.08
CA ASP A 447 -16.21 44.18 -9.95
C ASP A 447 -17.14 43.13 -9.34
N SER A 448 -17.84 43.67 -8.37
CA SER A 448 -18.90 43.13 -7.53
C SER A 448 -20.22 42.92 -8.28
N GLY A 449 -20.94 41.84 -7.92
CA GLY A 449 -22.39 41.78 -7.94
C GLY A 449 -23.01 40.50 -8.48
N PRO A 450 -24.25 40.18 -8.13
CA PRO A 450 -24.93 40.28 -6.86
C PRO A 450 -25.48 38.97 -6.31
N SER A 451 -25.85 38.98 -5.04
CA SER A 451 -26.59 37.94 -4.30
C SER A 451 -27.94 37.60 -4.95
N PHE A 452 -28.33 36.34 -4.94
CA PHE A 452 -29.73 35.93 -4.92
C PHE A 452 -29.95 34.82 -3.88
N ASP A 453 -30.78 35.14 -2.93
CA ASP A 453 -31.50 34.24 -2.05
C ASP A 453 -32.38 33.25 -2.84
N ARG A 454 -32.29 31.97 -2.50
CA ARG A 454 -33.41 31.08 -2.05
C ARG A 454 -32.90 29.69 -1.73
#